data_fbfb92ecab4e81d4d0592ee09b444c62
#
_entry.id   fbfb92ecab4e81d4d0592ee09b444c62
#
_cell.length_a   1.000
_cell.length_b   1.000
_cell.length_c   1.000
_cell.angle_alpha   90.00
_cell.angle_beta   90.00
_cell.angle_gamma   90.00
#
_symmetry.space_group_name_H-M   'P 1'
#
loop_
_entity.id
_entity.type
_entity.pdbx_description
1 polymer ?
#
loop_
_entity_poly.entity_id
_entity_poly.type
_entity_poly.pdbx_seq_one_letter_code
_entity_poly.pdbx_strand_id
1 'polypeptide(L)'
;MVDRTSREFRSYVELYEQASLLELGSLADQARWRLHPENVVTYIIDRNINYTNVCVADCKFCAFYRRPKHAEGYVLSFEEIGRKIDELKALGGVQILIQGGHNPYIPFAWYLDLMRYIKRDRKSVV
;
A
#
# COMPACT_ATOMS: atom_id res chain seq x y z
N MET A 1 -4.71 -15.33 -18.21
CA MET A 1 -4.91 -14.31 -19.26
C MET A 1 -6.41 -14.14 -19.43
N VAL A 2 -6.95 -12.93 -19.29
CA VAL A 2 -8.40 -12.68 -19.36
C VAL A 2 -8.82 -12.76 -20.83
N ASP A 3 -9.80 -13.62 -21.16
CA ASP A 3 -10.37 -13.67 -22.50
C ASP A 3 -11.32 -12.49 -22.73
N ARG A 4 -10.81 -11.45 -23.39
CA ARG A 4 -11.55 -10.23 -23.73
C ARG A 4 -12.64 -10.43 -24.77
N THR A 5 -12.72 -11.61 -25.40
CA THR A 5 -13.73 -11.94 -26.40
C THR A 5 -14.91 -12.70 -25.78
N SER A 6 -14.79 -13.16 -24.54
CA SER A 6 -15.83 -13.89 -23.85
C SER A 6 -17.11 -13.05 -23.70
N ARG A 7 -18.26 -13.72 -23.72
CA ARG A 7 -19.57 -13.09 -23.48
C ARG A 7 -19.61 -12.42 -22.10
N GLU A 8 -19.02 -13.08 -21.10
CA GLU A 8 -18.94 -12.59 -19.74
C GLU A 8 -18.12 -11.28 -19.64
N PHE A 9 -16.95 -11.23 -20.27
CA PHE A 9 -16.15 -10.01 -20.27
C PHE A 9 -16.91 -8.82 -20.91
N ARG A 10 -17.59 -9.06 -22.03
CA ARG A 10 -18.38 -8.01 -22.68
C ARG A 10 -19.53 -7.52 -21.81
N SER A 11 -20.22 -8.40 -21.10
CA SER A 11 -21.30 -8.01 -20.20
C SER A 11 -20.82 -7.14 -19.03
N TYR A 12 -19.63 -7.38 -18.49
CA TYR A 12 -19.04 -6.50 -17.47
C TYR A 12 -18.63 -5.13 -18.02
N VAL A 13 -18.08 -5.07 -19.23
CA VAL A 13 -17.75 -3.79 -19.88
C VAL A 13 -19.02 -2.97 -20.13
N GLU A 14 -20.05 -3.61 -20.70
CA GLU A 14 -21.34 -2.97 -20.95
C GLU A 14 -22.00 -2.47 -19.66
N LEU A 15 -21.99 -3.26 -18.60
CA LEU A 15 -22.45 -2.85 -17.28
C LEU A 15 -21.70 -1.62 -16.76
N TYR A 16 -20.36 -1.62 -16.88
CA TYR A 16 -19.52 -0.51 -16.43
C TYR A 16 -19.78 0.79 -17.22
N GLU A 17 -20.04 0.69 -18.52
CA GLU A 17 -20.25 1.84 -19.41
C GLU A 17 -21.66 2.42 -19.33
N GLN A 18 -22.67 1.59 -19.04
CA GLN A 18 -24.08 1.97 -19.18
C GLN A 18 -24.83 2.12 -17.86
N ALA A 19 -24.41 1.38 -16.82
CA ALA A 19 -25.12 1.44 -15.55
C ALA A 19 -24.86 2.75 -14.81
N SER A 20 -25.90 3.26 -14.18
CA SER A 20 -25.77 4.39 -13.26
C SER A 20 -25.00 4.01 -12.00
N LEU A 21 -24.44 4.99 -11.28
CA LEU A 21 -23.75 4.76 -10.01
C LEU A 21 -24.66 4.04 -8.98
N LEU A 22 -25.95 4.36 -8.96
CA LEU A 22 -26.90 3.72 -8.04
C LEU A 22 -27.15 2.25 -8.41
N GLU A 23 -27.24 1.92 -9.67
CA GLU A 23 -27.36 0.54 -10.13
C GLU A 23 -26.12 -0.27 -9.81
N LEU A 24 -24.92 0.27 -10.09
CA LEU A 24 -23.66 -0.38 -9.72
C LEU A 24 -23.55 -0.58 -8.20
N GLY A 25 -23.91 0.43 -7.41
CA GLY A 25 -23.96 0.34 -5.96
C GLY A 25 -24.91 -0.75 -5.46
N SER A 26 -26.11 -0.82 -6.02
CA SER A 26 -27.09 -1.86 -5.67
C SER A 26 -26.60 -3.27 -6.02
N LEU A 27 -26.01 -3.47 -7.19
CA LEU A 27 -25.44 -4.75 -7.59
C LEU A 27 -24.24 -5.15 -6.72
N ALA A 28 -23.40 -4.21 -6.36
CA ALA A 28 -22.29 -4.44 -5.45
C ALA A 28 -22.76 -4.84 -4.04
N ASP A 29 -23.78 -4.16 -3.52
CA ASP A 29 -24.38 -4.47 -2.23
C ASP A 29 -25.02 -5.88 -2.21
N GLN A 30 -25.78 -6.22 -3.25
CA GLN A 30 -26.34 -7.57 -3.41
C GLN A 30 -25.23 -8.64 -3.47
N ALA A 31 -24.17 -8.38 -4.20
CA ALA A 31 -23.03 -9.30 -4.26
C ALA A 31 -22.34 -9.44 -2.89
N ARG A 32 -22.17 -8.33 -2.18
CA ARG A 32 -21.61 -8.31 -0.82
C ARG A 32 -22.45 -9.19 0.12
N TRP A 33 -23.77 -9.00 0.16
CA TRP A 33 -24.65 -9.79 1.03
C TRP A 33 -24.72 -11.26 0.67
N ARG A 34 -24.61 -11.59 -0.60
CA ARG A 34 -24.54 -12.98 -1.06
C ARG A 34 -23.26 -13.69 -0.63
N LEU A 35 -22.12 -12.98 -0.67
CA LEU A 35 -20.80 -13.54 -0.36
C LEU A 35 -20.49 -13.50 1.15
N HIS A 36 -20.99 -12.50 1.83
CA HIS A 36 -20.77 -12.24 3.25
C HIS A 36 -22.06 -11.81 3.94
N PRO A 37 -22.92 -12.78 4.28
CA PRO A 37 -24.22 -12.51 4.89
C PRO A 37 -24.12 -11.98 6.33
N GLU A 38 -22.95 -12.07 6.95
CA GLU A 38 -22.70 -11.54 8.28
C GLU A 38 -22.69 -10.01 8.24
N ASN A 39 -23.31 -9.37 9.22
CA ASN A 39 -23.25 -7.92 9.38
C ASN A 39 -21.95 -7.51 10.09
N VAL A 40 -20.81 -7.97 9.55
CA VAL A 40 -19.46 -7.69 10.07
C VAL A 40 -18.63 -7.01 9.00
N VAL A 41 -18.00 -5.92 9.36
CA VAL A 41 -17.00 -5.23 8.54
C VAL A 41 -15.67 -5.30 9.28
N THR A 42 -14.68 -5.92 8.65
CA THR A 42 -13.33 -5.98 9.19
C THR A 42 -12.52 -4.78 8.71
N TYR A 43 -11.57 -4.36 9.53
CA TYR A 43 -10.60 -3.33 9.17
C TYR A 43 -9.24 -3.67 9.74
N ILE A 44 -8.20 -3.05 9.20
CA ILE A 44 -6.84 -3.18 9.69
C ILE A 44 -6.32 -1.80 10.12
N ILE A 45 -5.61 -1.77 11.23
CA ILE A 45 -4.85 -0.60 11.65
C ILE A 45 -3.43 -0.83 11.16
N ASP A 46 -3.04 -0.11 10.13
CA ASP A 46 -1.71 -0.19 9.54
C ASP A 46 -1.04 1.19 9.45
N ARG A 47 0.20 1.19 9.04
CA ARG A 47 0.94 2.42 8.76
C ARG A 47 1.83 2.26 7.54
N ASN A 48 1.71 3.19 6.61
CA ASN A 48 2.66 3.33 5.52
C ASN A 48 3.90 4.11 6.01
N ILE A 49 5.08 3.53 5.84
CA ILE A 49 6.37 4.15 6.17
C ILE A 49 7.18 4.29 4.90
N ASN A 50 7.29 5.51 4.39
CA ASN A 50 8.14 5.83 3.25
C ASN A 50 9.56 6.12 3.77
N TYR A 51 10.46 5.14 3.64
CA TYR A 51 11.83 5.26 4.15
C TYR A 51 12.70 6.24 3.36
N THR A 52 12.35 6.55 2.11
CA THR A 52 13.00 7.56 1.29
C THR A 52 12.05 8.11 0.23
N ASN A 53 12.16 9.39 -0.09
CA ASN A 53 11.51 10.00 -1.25
C ASN A 53 12.45 10.15 -2.46
N VAL A 54 13.73 9.83 -2.32
CA VAL A 54 14.68 9.90 -3.43
C VAL A 54 14.40 8.77 -4.42
N CYS A 55 14.18 9.12 -5.70
CA CYS A 55 13.79 8.16 -6.73
C CYS A 55 14.34 8.55 -8.10
N VAL A 56 14.81 7.56 -8.87
CA VAL A 56 15.25 7.72 -10.26
C VAL A 56 14.18 7.39 -11.30
N ALA A 57 13.03 6.83 -10.88
CA ALA A 57 12.03 6.30 -11.81
C ALA A 57 11.21 7.37 -12.54
N ASP A 58 11.18 8.62 -12.05
CA ASP A 58 10.52 9.77 -12.70
C ASP A 58 9.05 9.51 -13.11
N CYS A 59 8.31 8.82 -12.26
CA CYS A 59 6.92 8.47 -12.55
C CYS A 59 6.03 9.72 -12.58
N LYS A 60 5.33 9.96 -13.66
CA LYS A 60 4.40 11.11 -13.82
C LYS A 60 3.23 11.10 -12.82
N PHE A 61 2.88 9.95 -12.31
CA PHE A 61 1.86 9.76 -11.30
C PHE A 61 2.30 10.19 -9.89
N CYS A 62 3.59 10.05 -9.55
CA CYS A 62 4.09 10.19 -8.19
C CYS A 62 4.49 11.63 -7.87
N ALA A 63 3.67 12.35 -7.10
CA ALA A 63 4.03 13.68 -6.59
C ALA A 63 4.99 13.66 -5.39
N PHE A 64 5.21 12.48 -4.80
CA PHE A 64 6.01 12.29 -3.59
C PHE A 64 7.52 12.28 -3.83
N TYR A 65 7.97 11.80 -4.99
CA TYR A 65 9.39 11.59 -5.25
C TYR A 65 10.19 12.89 -5.34
N ARG A 66 11.48 12.78 -5.00
CA ARG A 66 12.51 13.79 -5.26
C ARG A 66 13.63 13.17 -6.07
N ARG A 67 14.15 13.89 -7.05
CA ARG A 67 15.31 13.43 -7.81
C ARG A 67 16.54 13.29 -6.92
N PRO A 68 17.49 12.42 -7.26
CA PRO A 68 18.79 12.35 -6.58
C PRO A 68 19.42 13.73 -6.41
N LYS A 69 19.98 14.00 -5.22
CA LYS A 69 20.56 15.28 -4.81
C LYS A 69 19.59 16.47 -4.65
N HIS A 70 18.29 16.26 -4.73
CA HIS A 70 17.32 17.30 -4.39
C HIS A 70 17.42 17.68 -2.92
N ALA A 71 17.31 18.98 -2.59
CA ALA A 71 17.45 19.48 -1.22
C ALA A 71 16.43 18.87 -0.23
N GLU A 72 15.24 18.51 -0.70
CA GLU A 72 14.19 17.85 0.10
C GLU A 72 14.30 16.32 0.08
N GLY A 73 15.35 15.77 -0.51
CA GLY A 73 15.58 14.31 -0.51
C GLY A 73 15.95 13.82 0.89
N TYR A 74 15.37 12.70 1.32
CA TYR A 74 15.68 12.12 2.62
C TYR A 74 15.81 10.59 2.55
N VAL A 75 16.46 10.05 3.56
CA VAL A 75 16.42 8.64 3.97
C VAL A 75 16.20 8.64 5.48
N LEU A 76 15.14 7.97 5.94
CA LEU A 76 14.86 7.86 7.37
C LEU A 76 15.92 6.99 8.07
N SER A 77 16.30 7.38 9.27
CA SER A 77 17.12 6.53 10.12
C SER A 77 16.32 5.32 10.63
N PHE A 78 17.00 4.28 11.08
CA PHE A 78 16.34 3.10 11.67
C PHE A 78 15.56 3.46 12.93
N GLU A 79 16.08 4.41 13.72
CA GLU A 79 15.42 4.94 14.91
C GLU A 79 14.11 5.64 14.59
N GLU A 80 14.08 6.45 13.53
CA GLU A 80 12.86 7.12 13.07
C GLU A 80 11.82 6.12 12.57
N ILE A 81 12.25 5.11 11.80
CA ILE A 81 11.38 4.01 11.36
C ILE A 81 10.85 3.25 12.59
N GLY A 82 11.73 2.95 13.52
CA GLY A 82 11.40 2.28 14.77
C GLY A 82 10.35 3.05 15.58
N ARG A 83 10.54 4.33 15.78
CA ARG A 83 9.57 5.19 16.49
C ARG A 83 8.19 5.17 15.81
N LYS A 84 8.14 5.24 14.49
CA LYS A 84 6.89 5.16 13.73
C LYS A 84 6.17 3.81 13.93
N ILE A 85 6.92 2.73 14.07
CA ILE A 85 6.36 1.40 14.36
C ILE A 85 5.82 1.34 15.79
N ASP A 86 6.55 1.90 16.76
CA ASP A 86 6.14 1.92 18.16
C ASP A 86 4.87 2.76 18.35
N GLU A 87 4.75 3.89 17.67
CA GLU A 87 3.52 4.71 17.64
C GLU A 87 2.33 3.91 17.09
N LEU A 88 2.52 3.14 16.02
CA LEU A 88 1.48 2.28 15.46
C LEU A 88 1.06 1.19 16.43
N LYS A 89 2.02 0.53 17.07
CA LYS A 89 1.76 -0.53 18.09
C LYS A 89 0.95 0.02 19.27
N ALA A 90 1.23 1.24 19.71
CA ALA A 90 0.48 1.89 20.77
C ALA A 90 -1.00 2.11 20.42
N LEU A 91 -1.33 2.19 19.13
CA LEU A 91 -2.70 2.29 18.60
C LEU A 91 -3.34 0.93 18.31
N GLY A 92 -2.68 -0.19 18.67
CA GLY A 92 -3.15 -1.53 18.35
C GLY A 92 -2.93 -1.94 16.90
N GLY A 93 -2.06 -1.25 16.18
CA GLY A 93 -1.72 -1.57 14.80
C GLY A 93 -0.96 -2.89 14.67
N VAL A 94 -1.24 -3.60 13.59
CA VAL A 94 -0.76 -4.98 13.36
C VAL A 94 0.06 -5.15 12.10
N GLN A 95 0.12 -4.10 11.26
CA GLN A 95 0.81 -4.16 9.97
C GLN A 95 1.52 -2.85 9.65
N ILE A 96 2.67 -2.96 9.00
CA ILE A 96 3.35 -1.83 8.34
C ILE A 96 3.50 -2.12 6.86
N LEU A 97 3.37 -1.06 6.06
CA LEU A 97 3.69 -1.07 4.64
C LEU A 97 4.95 -0.21 4.43
N ILE A 98 6.08 -0.87 4.18
CA ILE A 98 7.36 -0.19 3.95
C ILE A 98 7.51 0.08 2.46
N GLN A 99 7.54 1.34 2.11
CA GLN A 99 7.68 1.81 0.73
C GLN A 99 8.82 2.85 0.62
N GLY A 100 9.21 3.15 -0.61
CA GLY A 100 10.18 4.22 -0.86
C GLY A 100 10.47 4.40 -2.34
N GLY A 101 11.17 5.46 -2.65
CA GLY A 101 11.70 5.70 -3.99
C GLY A 101 12.81 4.71 -4.36
N HIS A 102 13.05 4.53 -5.66
CA HIS A 102 14.21 3.81 -6.18
C HIS A 102 15.46 4.69 -5.97
N ASN A 103 15.97 4.64 -4.75
CA ASN A 103 17.13 5.44 -4.34
C ASN A 103 18.42 4.72 -4.72
N PRO A 104 19.23 5.26 -5.65
CA PRO A 104 20.45 4.59 -6.13
C PRO A 104 21.59 4.59 -5.11
N TYR A 105 21.44 5.32 -4.00
CA TYR A 105 22.48 5.46 -2.98
C TYR A 105 22.29 4.50 -1.79
N ILE A 106 21.16 3.80 -1.71
CA ILE A 106 20.89 2.82 -0.65
C ILE A 106 21.39 1.45 -1.11
N PRO A 107 22.45 0.91 -0.48
CA PRO A 107 22.96 -0.42 -0.83
C PRO A 107 22.00 -1.52 -0.35
N PHE A 108 22.03 -2.68 -1.00
CA PHE A 108 21.17 -3.82 -0.63
C PHE A 108 21.33 -4.24 0.84
N ALA A 109 22.55 -4.14 1.38
CA ALA A 109 22.82 -4.44 2.78
C ALA A 109 21.97 -3.61 3.74
N TRP A 110 21.70 -2.34 3.43
CA TRP A 110 20.83 -1.47 4.23
C TRP A 110 19.43 -2.06 4.42
N TYR A 111 18.85 -2.64 3.37
CA TYR A 111 17.53 -3.26 3.44
C TYR A 111 17.54 -4.50 4.35
N LEU A 112 18.59 -5.31 4.26
CA LEU A 112 18.75 -6.45 5.15
C LEU A 112 18.90 -6.02 6.61
N ASP A 113 19.65 -4.97 6.87
CA ASP A 113 19.87 -4.44 8.22
C ASP A 113 18.60 -3.78 8.77
N LEU A 114 17.81 -3.10 7.92
CA LEU A 114 16.50 -2.60 8.32
C LEU A 114 15.57 -3.73 8.75
N MET A 115 15.49 -4.82 7.97
CA MET A 115 14.66 -5.97 8.32
C MET A 115 15.12 -6.65 9.61
N ARG A 116 16.43 -6.78 9.81
CA ARG A 116 17.02 -7.32 11.05
C ARG A 116 16.68 -6.42 12.25
N TYR A 117 16.82 -5.12 12.08
CA TYR A 117 16.48 -4.13 13.11
C TYR A 117 15.01 -4.23 13.53
N ILE A 118 14.08 -4.22 12.56
CA ILE A 118 12.65 -4.32 12.83
C ILE A 118 12.33 -5.65 13.53
N LYS A 119 12.87 -6.77 13.03
CA LYS A 119 12.58 -8.11 13.57
C LYS A 119 13.16 -8.33 14.97
N ARG A 120 14.33 -7.78 15.28
CA ARG A 120 14.96 -7.92 16.59
C ARG A 120 14.17 -7.21 17.67
N ASP A 121 13.82 -5.97 17.42
CA ASP A 121 13.30 -5.08 18.46
C ASP A 121 11.76 -5.02 18.47
N ARG A 122 11.09 -5.46 17.38
CA ARG A 122 9.64 -5.28 17.17
C ARG A 122 8.97 -6.52 16.59
N LYS A 123 9.17 -7.66 17.21
CA LYS A 123 8.85 -9.03 16.75
C LYS A 123 7.42 -9.28 16.24
N SER A 124 6.50 -8.36 16.38
CA SER A 124 5.07 -8.60 16.14
C SER A 124 4.47 -7.87 14.92
N VAL A 125 5.26 -7.22 14.06
CA VAL A 125 4.73 -6.30 13.04
C VAL A 125 5.41 -6.46 11.67
N VAL A 126 5.72 -7.67 11.24
CA VAL A 126 6.21 -7.92 9.88
C VAL A 126 5.45 -9.07 9.26
#